data_db50e3b018bd96240c206a37212a5635
#
_entry.id   db50e3b018bd96240c206a37212a5635
#
_cell.length_a   1.000
_cell.length_b   1.000
_cell.length_c   1.000
_cell.angle_alpha   90.00
_cell.angle_beta   90.00
_cell.angle_gamma   90.00
#
_symmetry.space_group_name_H-M   'P 1'
#
loop_
_entity.id
_entity.type
_entity.pdbx_description
1 polymer ?
#
loop_
_entity_poly.entity_id
_entity_poly.type
_entity_poly.pdbx_seq_one_letter_code
_entity_poly.pdbx_strand_id
1 'polypeptide(L)'
;LYTGIKKIEVKNEDKTKPGEAALEEVEAALAYPPNNALLGSSSIRVPFPFGLWVYNAFVNKKGKVGKWIFNKLASKPVLITTVNPEVRVKVARNLLNEYGYFNGETSFEVVPDPKNPRKAKLEYSVTMNDPYTLDSIQYVHIRHRADSLIDATIGDRILHKGENFNVVQLQAERERISSLLRNNGYYYFRPDFITYQADTLLNPGKVALRVAPKESLPPSALRPWKLGDISVWLNGYQNETPTDSIRYKDLTIHYEGKLRVRPSVIYNRLYFKPGELYNQRAQ
;
A
#
# COMPACT_ATOMS: atom_id res chain seq x y z
N LEU A 1 4.57 -31.75 -10.79
CA LEU A 1 3.82 -31.25 -9.62
C LEU A 1 4.76 -30.49 -8.68
N TYR A 2 4.31 -29.32 -8.24
CA TYR A 2 5.02 -28.54 -7.23
C TYR A 2 4.79 -29.10 -5.83
N THR A 3 5.87 -29.36 -5.10
CA THR A 3 5.81 -29.92 -3.74
C THR A 3 6.33 -28.97 -2.66
N GLY A 4 6.64 -27.74 -3.01
CA GLY A 4 7.05 -26.69 -2.09
C GLY A 4 8.45 -26.16 -2.38
N ILE A 5 8.87 -25.23 -1.55
CA ILE A 5 10.22 -24.67 -1.55
C ILE A 5 11.14 -25.69 -0.84
N LYS A 6 12.31 -25.95 -1.42
CA LYS A 6 13.38 -26.74 -0.79
C LYS A 6 14.19 -25.87 0.15
N LYS A 7 14.61 -24.71 -0.34
CA LYS A 7 15.45 -23.74 0.37
C LYS A 7 15.28 -22.36 -0.24
N ILE A 8 15.34 -21.31 0.58
CA ILE A 8 15.66 -19.96 0.17
C ILE A 8 17.06 -19.67 0.71
N GLU A 9 18.02 -19.51 -0.18
CA GLU A 9 19.39 -19.17 0.17
C GLU A 9 19.57 -17.67 0.09
N VAL A 10 19.89 -17.05 1.22
CA VAL A 10 20.14 -15.61 1.31
C VAL A 10 21.65 -15.40 1.41
N LYS A 11 22.20 -14.55 0.53
CA LYS A 11 23.60 -14.13 0.52
C LYS A 11 23.69 -12.63 0.80
N ASN A 12 24.74 -12.22 1.49
CA ASN A 12 24.98 -10.84 1.90
C ASN A 12 23.75 -10.25 2.61
N GLU A 13 23.20 -11.01 3.56
CA GLU A 13 22.03 -10.61 4.34
C GLU A 13 22.32 -9.35 5.15
N ASP A 14 21.46 -8.36 5.02
CA ASP A 14 21.46 -7.18 5.88
C ASP A 14 20.60 -7.42 7.13
N LYS A 15 21.27 -7.54 8.29
CA LYS A 15 20.65 -7.80 9.59
C LYS A 15 20.11 -6.55 10.29
N THR A 16 20.06 -5.43 9.61
CA THR A 16 19.37 -4.23 10.12
C THR A 16 17.86 -4.42 10.03
N LYS A 17 17.11 -3.68 10.86
CA LYS A 17 15.63 -3.74 10.80
C LYS A 17 15.04 -3.50 9.40
N PRO A 18 15.54 -2.52 8.61
CA PRO A 18 15.11 -2.38 7.23
C PRO A 18 15.44 -3.58 6.35
N GLY A 19 16.63 -4.20 6.54
CA GLY A 19 17.05 -5.38 5.81
C GLY A 19 16.19 -6.60 6.12
N GLU A 20 15.90 -6.83 7.40
CA GLU A 20 14.99 -7.91 7.84
C GLU A 20 13.57 -7.72 7.26
N ALA A 21 13.04 -6.50 7.28
CA ALA A 21 11.72 -6.19 6.70
C ALA A 21 11.69 -6.45 5.17
N ALA A 22 12.74 -6.03 4.46
CA ALA A 22 12.87 -6.29 3.02
C ALA A 22 12.91 -7.80 2.73
N LEU A 23 13.66 -8.56 3.52
CA LEU A 23 13.78 -10.01 3.35
C LEU A 23 12.45 -10.72 3.63
N GLU A 24 11.72 -10.33 4.67
CA GLU A 24 10.41 -10.89 4.99
C GLU A 24 9.42 -10.71 3.83
N GLU A 25 9.37 -9.54 3.21
CA GLU A 25 8.51 -9.29 2.04
C GLU A 25 8.97 -10.10 0.82
N VAL A 26 10.28 -10.21 0.59
CA VAL A 26 10.85 -11.03 -0.48
C VAL A 26 10.50 -12.50 -0.29
N GLU A 27 10.65 -13.05 0.90
CA GLU A 27 10.29 -14.43 1.20
C GLU A 27 8.79 -14.69 1.04
N ALA A 28 7.95 -13.74 1.46
CA ALA A 28 6.50 -13.80 1.26
C ALA A 28 6.13 -13.80 -0.23
N ALA A 29 6.80 -13.00 -1.06
CA ALA A 29 6.59 -12.98 -2.51
C ALA A 29 7.02 -14.28 -3.20
N LEU A 30 8.09 -14.92 -2.71
CA LEU A 30 8.56 -16.21 -3.22
C LEU A 30 7.68 -17.38 -2.76
N ALA A 31 6.97 -17.25 -1.64
CA ALA A 31 6.15 -18.30 -1.09
C ALA A 31 4.93 -18.62 -1.98
N TYR A 32 4.63 -19.92 -2.11
CA TYR A 32 3.41 -20.41 -2.79
C TYR A 32 2.91 -21.69 -2.12
N PRO A 33 1.58 -21.85 -1.92
CA PRO A 33 1.03 -23.04 -1.32
C PRO A 33 1.26 -24.29 -2.19
N PRO A 34 1.90 -25.35 -1.65
CA PRO A 34 2.08 -26.62 -2.38
C PRO A 34 0.79 -27.44 -2.43
N ASN A 35 0.81 -28.55 -3.18
CA ASN A 35 -0.34 -29.45 -3.34
C ASN A 35 -0.85 -30.07 -2.02
N ASN A 36 -0.05 -30.09 -0.97
CA ASN A 36 -0.43 -30.58 0.35
C ASN A 36 -0.60 -29.45 1.39
N ALA A 37 -0.82 -28.22 0.95
CA ALA A 37 -1.11 -27.09 1.81
C ALA A 37 -2.47 -27.26 2.48
N LEU A 38 -2.53 -26.95 3.78
CA LEU A 38 -3.80 -26.89 4.51
C LEU A 38 -4.45 -25.52 4.28
N LEU A 39 -5.70 -25.53 3.77
CA LEU A 39 -6.48 -24.31 3.49
C LEU A 39 -5.73 -23.22 2.69
N GLY A 40 -4.83 -23.64 1.81
CA GLY A 40 -4.06 -22.70 0.97
C GLY A 40 -2.86 -22.04 1.67
N SER A 41 -2.47 -22.50 2.86
CA SER A 41 -1.30 -21.97 3.56
C SER A 41 0.01 -22.40 2.88
N SER A 42 0.96 -21.47 2.72
CA SER A 42 2.31 -21.79 2.27
C SER A 42 3.15 -22.52 3.33
N SER A 43 2.79 -22.38 4.61
CA SER A 43 3.55 -22.88 5.75
C SER A 43 2.97 -24.16 6.36
N ILE A 44 1.63 -24.29 6.44
CA ILE A 44 0.98 -25.44 7.08
C ILE A 44 0.72 -26.52 6.06
N ARG A 45 1.26 -27.71 6.28
CA ARG A 45 1.18 -28.87 5.37
C ARG A 45 0.52 -30.05 6.03
N VAL A 46 -0.24 -30.80 5.27
CA VAL A 46 -0.77 -32.12 5.69
C VAL A 46 0.07 -33.22 5.06
N PRO A 47 0.19 -34.39 5.72
CA PRO A 47 1.00 -35.50 5.21
C PRO A 47 0.52 -36.02 3.85
N PHE A 48 -0.77 -35.93 3.60
CA PHE A 48 -1.41 -36.44 2.40
C PHE A 48 -2.14 -35.31 1.64
N PRO A 49 -1.91 -35.13 0.31
CA PRO A 49 -2.55 -34.08 -0.49
C PRO A 49 -4.01 -34.46 -0.83
N PHE A 50 -4.88 -34.42 0.15
CA PHE A 50 -6.27 -34.89 0.06
C PHE A 50 -7.03 -34.22 -1.11
N GLY A 51 -6.94 -32.91 -1.25
CA GLY A 51 -7.63 -32.17 -2.29
C GLY A 51 -7.21 -32.61 -3.70
N LEU A 52 -5.91 -32.87 -3.89
CA LEU A 52 -5.36 -33.39 -5.17
C LEU A 52 -5.80 -34.85 -5.43
N TRP A 53 -5.86 -35.66 -4.37
CA TRP A 53 -6.39 -37.01 -4.48
C TRP A 53 -7.87 -37.01 -4.91
N VAL A 54 -8.70 -36.19 -4.27
CA VAL A 54 -10.11 -36.00 -4.65
C VAL A 54 -10.22 -35.53 -6.10
N TYR A 55 -9.39 -34.56 -6.49
CA TYR A 55 -9.35 -34.10 -7.89
C TYR A 55 -9.14 -35.27 -8.86
N ASN A 56 -8.10 -36.06 -8.67
CA ASN A 56 -7.75 -37.17 -9.54
C ASN A 56 -8.83 -38.28 -9.56
N ALA A 57 -9.47 -38.56 -8.41
CA ALA A 57 -10.50 -39.59 -8.30
C ALA A 57 -11.85 -39.19 -8.93
N PHE A 58 -12.18 -37.91 -8.92
CA PHE A 58 -13.52 -37.42 -9.27
C PHE A 58 -13.58 -36.50 -10.49
N VAL A 59 -12.47 -36.06 -11.07
CA VAL A 59 -12.43 -35.12 -12.22
C VAL A 59 -13.26 -35.64 -13.42
N ASN A 60 -13.30 -36.96 -13.65
CA ASN A 60 -14.03 -37.58 -14.76
C ASN A 60 -15.41 -38.16 -14.36
N LYS A 61 -15.83 -37.98 -13.09
CA LYS A 61 -17.13 -38.54 -12.60
C LYS A 61 -18.30 -37.66 -13.03
N LYS A 62 -19.25 -38.22 -13.78
CA LYS A 62 -20.43 -37.51 -14.31
C LYS A 62 -21.63 -37.48 -13.34
N GLY A 63 -21.67 -38.32 -12.32
CA GLY A 63 -22.79 -38.43 -11.36
C GLY A 63 -22.91 -37.21 -10.44
N LYS A 64 -24.17 -36.92 -9.97
CA LYS A 64 -24.45 -35.76 -9.10
C LYS A 64 -23.59 -35.73 -7.81
N VAL A 65 -23.46 -36.91 -7.15
CA VAL A 65 -22.64 -37.05 -5.92
C VAL A 65 -21.15 -36.83 -6.22
N GLY A 66 -20.62 -37.41 -7.31
CA GLY A 66 -19.24 -37.21 -7.68
C GLY A 66 -18.90 -35.75 -8.02
N LYS A 67 -19.81 -35.06 -8.68
CA LYS A 67 -19.68 -33.63 -8.96
C LYS A 67 -19.73 -32.78 -7.69
N TRP A 68 -20.57 -33.12 -6.74
CA TRP A 68 -20.66 -32.42 -5.45
C TRP A 68 -19.35 -32.57 -4.65
N ILE A 69 -18.83 -33.83 -4.52
CA ILE A 69 -17.53 -34.08 -3.85
C ILE A 69 -16.40 -33.30 -4.55
N PHE A 70 -16.35 -33.33 -5.88
CA PHE A 70 -15.36 -32.61 -6.65
C PHE A 70 -15.43 -31.10 -6.38
N ASN A 71 -16.60 -30.49 -6.46
CA ASN A 71 -16.77 -29.04 -6.28
C ASN A 71 -16.45 -28.55 -4.87
N LYS A 72 -16.62 -29.42 -3.86
CA LYS A 72 -16.41 -29.04 -2.45
C LYS A 72 -15.03 -29.36 -1.92
N LEU A 73 -14.40 -30.43 -2.39
CA LEU A 73 -13.21 -31.02 -1.76
C LEU A 73 -11.99 -31.14 -2.71
N ALA A 74 -12.18 -31.03 -4.03
CA ALA A 74 -11.09 -31.15 -4.96
C ALA A 74 -10.24 -29.86 -5.00
N SER A 75 -8.92 -30.01 -4.97
CA SER A 75 -7.98 -28.93 -5.25
C SER A 75 -7.28 -29.19 -6.58
N LYS A 76 -7.25 -28.18 -7.46
CA LYS A 76 -6.53 -28.27 -8.71
C LYS A 76 -5.04 -28.54 -8.47
N PRO A 77 -4.41 -29.37 -9.32
CA PRO A 77 -2.99 -29.64 -9.18
C PRO A 77 -2.16 -28.37 -9.37
N VAL A 78 -1.30 -28.08 -8.42
CA VAL A 78 -0.34 -26.99 -8.50
C VAL A 78 0.89 -27.50 -9.24
N LEU A 79 1.12 -26.95 -10.41
CA LEU A 79 2.28 -27.23 -11.26
C LEU A 79 3.36 -26.15 -11.05
N ILE A 80 4.61 -26.44 -11.43
CA ILE A 80 5.68 -25.41 -11.42
C ILE A 80 5.30 -24.22 -12.31
N THR A 81 4.66 -24.47 -13.45
CA THR A 81 4.13 -23.41 -14.34
C THR A 81 3.05 -22.56 -13.68
N THR A 82 2.22 -23.15 -12.79
CA THR A 82 1.22 -22.41 -12.01
C THR A 82 1.86 -21.51 -10.96
N VAL A 83 2.95 -21.97 -10.33
CA VAL A 83 3.73 -21.17 -9.37
C VAL A 83 4.37 -19.96 -10.04
N ASN A 84 4.75 -20.13 -11.31
CA ASN A 84 5.42 -19.11 -12.12
C ASN A 84 6.67 -18.50 -11.42
N PRO A 85 7.70 -19.32 -11.17
CA PRO A 85 8.84 -18.87 -10.39
C PRO A 85 9.61 -17.69 -11.03
N GLU A 86 9.58 -17.59 -12.37
CA GLU A 86 10.18 -16.47 -13.10
C GLU A 86 9.57 -15.12 -12.72
N VAL A 87 8.24 -15.05 -12.61
CA VAL A 87 7.56 -13.82 -12.17
C VAL A 87 7.85 -13.54 -10.70
N ARG A 88 7.91 -14.59 -9.87
CA ARG A 88 8.20 -14.43 -8.43
C ARG A 88 9.58 -13.86 -8.17
N VAL A 89 10.61 -14.34 -8.85
CA VAL A 89 11.97 -13.77 -8.71
C VAL A 89 12.04 -12.34 -9.22
N LYS A 90 11.28 -11.98 -10.26
CA LYS A 90 11.18 -10.59 -10.71
C LYS A 90 10.50 -9.69 -9.67
N VAL A 91 9.41 -10.16 -9.06
CA VAL A 91 8.73 -9.43 -7.97
C VAL A 91 9.67 -9.29 -6.78
N ALA A 92 10.34 -10.37 -6.37
CA ALA A 92 11.31 -10.34 -5.28
C ALA A 92 12.45 -9.35 -5.54
N ARG A 93 12.98 -9.28 -6.76
CA ARG A 93 13.98 -8.29 -7.15
C ARG A 93 13.45 -6.86 -7.10
N ASN A 94 12.22 -6.63 -7.54
CA ASN A 94 11.60 -5.30 -7.44
C ASN A 94 11.44 -4.87 -5.98
N LEU A 95 11.03 -5.79 -5.09
CA LEU A 95 10.96 -5.52 -3.66
C LEU A 95 12.34 -5.14 -3.09
N LEU A 96 13.40 -5.86 -3.45
CA LEU A 96 14.76 -5.46 -3.07
C LEU A 96 15.08 -4.02 -3.50
N ASN A 97 14.74 -3.65 -4.73
CA ASN A 97 14.94 -2.28 -5.24
C ASN A 97 14.12 -1.25 -4.46
N GLU A 98 12.89 -1.59 -4.04
CA GLU A 98 12.05 -0.70 -3.23
C GLU A 98 12.66 -0.38 -1.85
N TYR A 99 13.49 -1.28 -1.34
CA TYR A 99 14.25 -1.10 -0.10
C TYR A 99 15.69 -0.61 -0.31
N GLY A 100 16.04 -0.22 -1.56
CA GLY A 100 17.35 0.36 -1.87
C GLY A 100 18.43 -0.64 -2.26
N TYR A 101 18.14 -1.94 -2.32
CA TYR A 101 19.08 -2.98 -2.75
C TYR A 101 19.11 -3.08 -4.28
N PHE A 102 19.53 -2.00 -4.97
CA PHE A 102 19.51 -1.91 -6.44
C PHE A 102 20.42 -2.93 -7.13
N ASN A 103 21.47 -3.37 -6.45
CA ASN A 103 22.37 -4.43 -6.91
C ASN A 103 21.92 -5.82 -6.42
N GLY A 104 20.71 -5.93 -5.85
CA GLY A 104 20.15 -7.19 -5.40
C GLY A 104 19.82 -8.12 -6.57
N GLU A 105 20.09 -9.41 -6.39
CA GLU A 105 19.84 -10.43 -7.40
C GLU A 105 18.96 -11.54 -6.83
N THR A 106 18.09 -12.06 -7.67
CA THR A 106 17.20 -13.16 -7.31
C THR A 106 17.18 -14.18 -8.44
N SER A 107 17.27 -15.46 -8.09
CA SER A 107 17.21 -16.56 -9.05
C SER A 107 16.47 -17.76 -8.47
N PHE A 108 16.14 -18.73 -9.32
CA PHE A 108 15.51 -19.96 -8.88
C PHE A 108 16.07 -21.16 -9.66
N GLU A 109 15.96 -22.32 -9.03
CA GLU A 109 16.24 -23.61 -9.64
C GLU A 109 15.10 -24.58 -9.37
N VAL A 110 14.77 -25.40 -10.37
CA VAL A 110 13.79 -26.48 -10.25
C VAL A 110 14.51 -27.76 -9.89
N VAL A 111 14.28 -28.27 -8.68
CA VAL A 111 14.92 -29.48 -8.16
C VAL A 111 13.95 -30.66 -8.26
N PRO A 112 14.14 -31.59 -9.22
CA PRO A 112 13.30 -32.78 -9.33
C PRO A 112 13.43 -33.67 -8.09
N ASP A 113 12.35 -34.36 -7.75
CA ASP A 113 12.36 -35.36 -6.68
C ASP A 113 13.09 -36.63 -7.22
N PRO A 114 14.15 -37.12 -6.53
CA PRO A 114 14.91 -38.30 -6.97
C PRO A 114 14.07 -39.57 -7.11
N LYS A 115 13.00 -39.70 -6.30
CA LYS A 115 12.11 -40.86 -6.29
C LYS A 115 10.95 -40.75 -7.28
N ASN A 116 10.60 -39.50 -7.69
CA ASN A 116 9.49 -39.28 -8.60
C ASN A 116 9.72 -38.04 -9.46
N PRO A 117 10.22 -38.19 -10.71
CA PRO A 117 10.57 -37.08 -11.60
C PRO A 117 9.38 -36.22 -12.02
N ARG A 118 8.12 -36.66 -11.76
CA ARG A 118 6.91 -35.84 -11.96
C ARG A 118 6.68 -34.83 -10.83
N LYS A 119 7.46 -34.89 -9.74
CA LYS A 119 7.43 -33.98 -8.61
C LYS A 119 8.71 -33.14 -8.60
N ALA A 120 8.59 -31.87 -8.21
CA ALA A 120 9.74 -31.01 -8.05
C ALA A 120 9.50 -29.99 -6.94
N LYS A 121 10.61 -29.54 -6.35
CA LYS A 121 10.69 -28.39 -5.43
C LYS A 121 11.33 -27.20 -6.14
N LEU A 122 11.15 -26.03 -5.61
CA LEU A 122 11.88 -24.83 -5.99
C LEU A 122 12.96 -24.52 -4.96
N GLU A 123 14.11 -24.14 -5.43
CA GLU A 123 15.17 -23.55 -4.64
C GLU A 123 15.38 -22.14 -5.13
N TYR A 124 15.35 -21.16 -4.21
CA TYR A 124 15.55 -19.75 -4.54
C TYR A 124 16.87 -19.28 -3.97
N SER A 125 17.54 -18.40 -4.70
CA SER A 125 18.72 -17.68 -4.23
C SER A 125 18.43 -16.19 -4.27
N VAL A 126 18.67 -15.51 -3.15
CA VAL A 126 18.47 -14.07 -2.97
C VAL A 126 19.82 -13.49 -2.52
N THR A 127 20.37 -12.56 -3.27
CA THR A 127 21.58 -11.82 -2.91
C THR A 127 21.20 -10.38 -2.66
N MET A 128 21.37 -9.87 -1.44
CA MET A 128 20.92 -8.50 -1.10
C MET A 128 21.96 -7.44 -1.51
N ASN A 129 23.24 -7.66 -1.20
CA ASN A 129 24.31 -6.67 -1.31
C ASN A 129 24.03 -5.41 -0.46
N ASP A 130 24.87 -4.37 -0.57
CA ASP A 130 24.71 -3.16 0.22
C ASP A 130 23.56 -2.30 -0.30
N PRO A 131 22.71 -1.76 0.60
CA PRO A 131 21.64 -0.85 0.20
C PRO A 131 22.20 0.52 -0.17
N TYR A 132 21.56 1.19 -1.11
CA TYR A 132 21.87 2.58 -1.43
C TYR A 132 21.31 3.51 -0.35
N THR A 133 22.09 4.53 0.04
CA THR A 133 21.73 5.52 1.05
C THR A 133 21.41 6.89 0.44
N LEU A 134 20.53 7.64 1.09
CA LEU A 134 20.19 9.00 0.69
C LEU A 134 21.40 9.94 0.94
N ASP A 135 21.97 10.53 -0.11
CA ASP A 135 23.08 11.49 -0.02
C ASP A 135 22.61 12.92 0.13
N SER A 136 21.64 13.31 -0.68
CA SER A 136 21.02 14.64 -0.63
C SER A 136 19.53 14.56 -0.86
N ILE A 137 18.78 15.45 -0.22
CA ILE A 137 17.33 15.56 -0.37
C ILE A 137 17.00 17.02 -0.63
N GLN A 138 16.53 17.32 -1.83
CA GLN A 138 16.20 18.67 -2.25
C GLN A 138 14.69 18.76 -2.50
N TYR A 139 14.03 19.71 -1.82
CA TYR A 139 12.63 20.04 -2.07
C TYR A 139 12.56 21.13 -3.15
N VAL A 140 11.84 20.85 -4.22
CA VAL A 140 11.63 21.78 -5.33
C VAL A 140 10.36 22.57 -5.09
N HIS A 141 10.42 23.87 -5.35
CA HIS A 141 9.29 24.79 -5.11
C HIS A 141 8.02 24.42 -5.87
N ILE A 142 6.89 24.42 -5.16
CA ILE A 142 5.54 24.23 -5.69
C ILE A 142 4.92 25.60 -5.99
N ARG A 143 4.76 26.42 -4.94
CA ARG A 143 4.35 27.83 -4.94
C ARG A 143 4.68 28.47 -3.61
N HIS A 144 4.99 29.75 -3.62
CA HIS A 144 5.52 30.51 -2.49
C HIS A 144 4.89 30.19 -1.11
N ARG A 145 3.56 30.17 -0.99
CA ARG A 145 2.90 29.88 0.29
C ARG A 145 2.98 28.38 0.67
N ALA A 146 2.89 27.47 -0.28
CA ALA A 146 3.04 26.04 -0.03
C ALA A 146 4.48 25.71 0.40
N ASP A 147 5.45 26.35 -0.27
CA ASP A 147 6.87 26.19 0.04
C ASP A 147 7.19 26.66 1.46
N SER A 148 6.68 27.83 1.86
CA SER A 148 6.86 28.35 3.23
C SER A 148 6.30 27.41 4.29
N LEU A 149 5.20 26.68 4.02
CA LEU A 149 4.65 25.67 4.92
C LEU A 149 5.54 24.44 5.01
N ILE A 150 6.07 23.98 3.87
CA ILE A 150 6.96 22.82 3.82
C ILE A 150 8.28 23.16 4.54
N ASP A 151 8.87 24.33 4.25
CA ASP A 151 10.11 24.79 4.87
C ASP A 151 9.98 24.97 6.39
N ALA A 152 8.85 25.52 6.86
CA ALA A 152 8.57 25.67 8.27
C ALA A 152 8.47 24.34 9.03
N THR A 153 8.16 23.25 8.33
CA THR A 153 8.04 21.89 8.86
C THR A 153 9.11 20.93 8.36
N ILE A 154 10.22 21.47 7.84
CA ILE A 154 11.31 20.65 7.29
C ILE A 154 11.96 19.75 8.35
N GLY A 155 11.89 20.13 9.62
CA GLY A 155 12.35 19.33 10.75
C GLY A 155 11.54 18.05 10.97
N ASP A 156 10.27 18.03 10.52
CA ASP A 156 9.37 16.87 10.63
C ASP A 156 9.43 15.93 9.42
N ARG A 157 10.37 16.16 8.50
CA ARG A 157 10.55 15.32 7.32
C ARG A 157 10.86 13.88 7.70
N ILE A 158 10.35 12.93 6.92
CA ILE A 158 10.58 11.49 7.14
C ILE A 158 11.91 11.06 6.51
N LEU A 159 12.30 11.73 5.43
CA LEU A 159 13.52 11.39 4.68
C LEU A 159 14.74 12.08 5.29
N HIS A 160 15.77 11.31 5.65
CA HIS A 160 17.00 11.86 6.23
C HIS A 160 18.24 11.41 5.45
N LYS A 161 19.22 12.29 5.35
CA LYS A 161 20.51 11.97 4.74
C LYS A 161 21.20 10.84 5.52
N GLY A 162 21.76 9.89 4.79
CA GLY A 162 22.45 8.72 5.34
C GLY A 162 21.55 7.51 5.63
N GLU A 163 20.23 7.66 5.58
CA GLU A 163 19.30 6.54 5.68
C GLU A 163 19.24 5.76 4.36
N ASN A 164 18.85 4.49 4.45
CA ASN A 164 18.65 3.67 3.26
C ASN A 164 17.53 4.22 2.40
N PHE A 165 17.69 4.17 1.09
CA PHE A 165 16.59 4.45 0.17
C PHE A 165 15.44 3.47 0.44
N ASN A 166 14.22 3.99 0.60
CA ASN A 166 13.06 3.16 0.89
C ASN A 166 11.79 3.81 0.31
N VAL A 167 11.09 3.09 -0.57
CA VAL A 167 9.87 3.58 -1.22
C VAL A 167 8.74 3.80 -0.22
N VAL A 168 8.67 3.02 0.86
CA VAL A 168 7.66 3.23 1.92
C VAL A 168 7.86 4.58 2.61
N GLN A 169 9.11 4.97 2.90
CA GLN A 169 9.42 6.30 3.45
C GLN A 169 9.11 7.42 2.45
N LEU A 170 9.38 7.20 1.15
CA LEU A 170 8.99 8.16 0.11
C LEU A 170 7.47 8.37 0.08
N GLN A 171 6.69 7.29 0.17
CA GLN A 171 5.24 7.39 0.22
C GLN A 171 4.76 8.11 1.49
N ALA A 172 5.34 7.80 2.65
CA ALA A 172 5.02 8.45 3.91
C ALA A 172 5.32 9.96 3.86
N GLU A 173 6.42 10.38 3.22
CA GLU A 173 6.74 11.80 3.03
C GLU A 173 5.74 12.52 2.11
N ARG A 174 5.26 11.87 1.04
CA ARG A 174 4.14 12.39 0.22
C ARG A 174 2.88 12.62 1.06
N GLU A 175 2.53 11.66 1.91
CA GLU A 175 1.38 11.75 2.81
C GLU A 175 1.55 12.89 3.83
N ARG A 176 2.76 13.04 4.39
CA ARG A 176 3.08 14.13 5.31
C ARG A 176 2.85 15.50 4.65
N ILE A 177 3.45 15.72 3.47
CA ILE A 177 3.33 16.99 2.74
C ILE A 177 1.87 17.23 2.32
N SER A 178 1.18 16.20 1.81
CA SER A 178 -0.22 16.32 1.43
C SER A 178 -1.10 16.69 2.62
N SER A 179 -0.91 16.04 3.76
CA SER A 179 -1.64 16.31 5.00
C SER A 179 -1.34 17.72 5.53
N LEU A 180 -0.08 18.16 5.49
CA LEU A 180 0.32 19.51 5.83
C LEU A 180 -0.44 20.54 5.00
N LEU A 181 -0.41 20.40 3.69
CA LEU A 181 -1.06 21.33 2.78
C LEU A 181 -2.59 21.30 2.93
N ARG A 182 -3.21 20.13 3.05
CA ARG A 182 -4.65 19.99 3.27
C ARG A 182 -5.12 20.59 4.60
N ASN A 183 -4.30 20.51 5.64
CA ASN A 183 -4.59 21.18 6.92
C ASN A 183 -4.45 22.71 6.84
N ASN A 184 -3.85 23.23 5.77
CA ASN A 184 -3.63 24.66 5.53
C ASN A 184 -4.42 25.19 4.32
N GLY A 185 -5.54 24.58 3.98
CA GLY A 185 -6.48 25.07 2.98
C GLY A 185 -6.39 24.42 1.61
N TYR A 186 -5.40 23.61 1.30
CA TYR A 186 -5.23 23.03 -0.04
C TYR A 186 -6.10 21.78 -0.22
N TYR A 187 -7.42 21.96 -0.24
CA TYR A 187 -8.45 20.90 -0.26
C TYR A 187 -8.21 19.84 -1.34
N TYR A 188 -7.86 20.25 -2.56
CA TYR A 188 -7.68 19.36 -3.70
C TYR A 188 -6.27 18.78 -3.81
N PHE A 189 -5.37 19.10 -2.87
CA PHE A 189 -4.01 18.56 -2.92
C PHE A 189 -4.01 17.06 -2.56
N ARG A 190 -3.20 16.25 -3.27
CA ARG A 190 -3.11 14.81 -3.12
C ARG A 190 -1.65 14.36 -3.02
N PRO A 191 -1.36 13.24 -2.33
CA PRO A 191 0.00 12.69 -2.25
C PRO A 191 0.61 12.40 -3.62
N ASP A 192 -0.18 11.90 -4.56
CA ASP A 192 0.25 11.57 -5.92
C ASP A 192 0.63 12.78 -6.79
N PHE A 193 0.43 14.00 -6.30
CA PHE A 193 0.91 15.23 -6.94
C PHE A 193 2.39 15.51 -6.69
N ILE A 194 3.01 14.77 -5.77
CA ILE A 194 4.44 14.82 -5.51
C ILE A 194 5.12 13.67 -6.25
N THR A 195 6.19 13.98 -6.95
CA THR A 195 7.05 13.03 -7.62
C THR A 195 8.46 13.06 -7.03
N TYR A 196 9.20 11.97 -7.23
CA TYR A 196 10.58 11.85 -6.85
C TYR A 196 11.45 11.66 -8.10
N GLN A 197 12.55 12.39 -8.15
CA GLN A 197 13.61 12.19 -9.12
C GLN A 197 14.84 11.72 -8.33
N ALA A 198 15.28 10.50 -8.60
CA ALA A 198 16.41 9.88 -7.94
C ALA A 198 17.57 9.79 -8.92
N ASP A 199 18.72 10.34 -8.54
CA ASP A 199 19.97 10.21 -9.27
C ASP A 199 20.91 9.29 -8.49
N THR A 200 21.30 8.18 -9.10
CA THR A 200 22.19 7.16 -8.56
C THR A 200 23.56 7.16 -9.23
N LEU A 201 23.79 8.07 -10.19
CA LEU A 201 25.02 8.09 -10.99
C LEU A 201 26.09 9.00 -10.40
N LEU A 202 25.71 9.99 -9.60
CA LEU A 202 26.63 10.98 -9.05
C LEU A 202 27.64 10.35 -8.08
N ASN A 203 27.17 9.51 -7.17
CA ASN A 203 27.99 8.86 -6.17
C ASN A 203 27.61 7.37 -6.08
N PRO A 204 28.55 6.44 -6.27
CA PRO A 204 28.30 5.00 -6.14
C PRO A 204 27.70 4.64 -4.77
N GLY A 205 26.65 3.83 -4.75
CA GLY A 205 25.98 3.41 -3.52
C GLY A 205 25.11 4.49 -2.84
N LYS A 206 24.91 5.64 -3.50
CA LYS A 206 24.15 6.76 -2.96
C LYS A 206 23.08 7.27 -3.91
N VAL A 207 22.05 7.88 -3.34
CA VAL A 207 20.92 8.46 -4.07
C VAL A 207 20.82 9.96 -3.77
N ALA A 208 20.95 10.80 -4.78
CA ALA A 208 20.55 12.20 -4.69
C ALA A 208 19.06 12.29 -5.06
N LEU A 209 18.22 12.76 -4.11
CA LEU A 209 16.78 12.76 -4.24
C LEU A 209 16.24 14.19 -4.40
N ARG A 210 15.40 14.42 -5.41
CA ARG A 210 14.61 15.63 -5.58
C ARG A 210 13.14 15.33 -5.37
N VAL A 211 12.54 16.02 -4.40
CA VAL A 211 11.11 15.99 -4.10
C VAL A 211 10.47 17.13 -4.88
N ALA A 212 9.65 16.85 -5.86
CA ALA A 212 9.12 17.85 -6.79
C ALA A 212 7.62 17.67 -7.02
N PRO A 213 6.89 18.75 -7.34
CA PRO A 213 5.53 18.62 -7.86
C PRO A 213 5.56 17.98 -9.25
N LYS A 214 4.51 17.25 -9.61
CA LYS A 214 4.29 16.82 -11.00
C LYS A 214 4.12 18.04 -11.91
N GLU A 215 4.55 17.95 -13.16
CA GLU A 215 4.53 19.07 -14.12
C GLU A 215 3.12 19.63 -14.40
N SER A 216 2.10 18.77 -14.40
CA SER A 216 0.72 19.14 -14.74
C SER A 216 -0.22 19.04 -13.55
N LEU A 217 -0.09 19.97 -12.59
CA LEU A 217 -1.02 20.05 -11.47
C LEU A 217 -2.25 20.92 -11.80
N PRO A 218 -3.46 20.50 -11.41
CA PRO A 218 -4.65 21.32 -11.59
C PRO A 218 -4.52 22.61 -10.76
N PRO A 219 -4.87 23.78 -11.33
CA PRO A 219 -4.78 25.07 -10.61
C PRO A 219 -5.54 25.08 -9.27
N SER A 220 -6.62 24.29 -9.17
CA SER A 220 -7.38 24.13 -7.93
C SER A 220 -6.58 23.51 -6.79
N ALA A 221 -5.61 22.62 -7.09
CA ALA A 221 -4.75 22.01 -6.08
C ALA A 221 -3.65 22.96 -5.57
N LEU A 222 -3.34 24.00 -6.34
CA LEU A 222 -2.26 24.95 -6.06
C LEU A 222 -2.70 26.21 -5.30
N ARG A 223 -3.95 26.27 -4.84
CA ARG A 223 -4.49 27.39 -4.08
C ARG A 223 -5.20 26.93 -2.82
N PRO A 224 -5.18 27.73 -1.75
CA PRO A 224 -5.96 27.43 -0.57
C PRO A 224 -7.45 27.74 -0.80
N TRP A 225 -8.31 26.96 -0.17
CA TRP A 225 -9.76 27.07 -0.19
C TRP A 225 -10.28 27.43 1.19
N LYS A 226 -11.37 28.18 1.21
CA LYS A 226 -12.14 28.50 2.42
C LYS A 226 -13.46 27.75 2.39
N LEU A 227 -13.99 27.50 3.56
CA LEU A 227 -15.34 26.96 3.71
C LEU A 227 -16.35 28.02 3.30
N GLY A 228 -17.32 27.63 2.48
CA GLY A 228 -18.46 28.47 2.10
C GLY A 228 -19.54 28.44 3.18
N ASP A 229 -20.78 28.70 2.73
CA ASP A 229 -21.96 28.60 3.60
C ASP A 229 -22.13 27.17 4.11
N ILE A 230 -22.48 27.02 5.37
CA ILE A 230 -22.70 25.74 6.01
C ILE A 230 -24.19 25.56 6.29
N SER A 231 -24.74 24.47 5.81
CA SER A 231 -26.11 24.05 6.10
C SER A 231 -26.11 22.74 6.86
N VAL A 232 -26.86 22.68 7.96
CA VAL A 232 -27.05 21.48 8.77
C VAL A 232 -28.47 20.96 8.56
N TRP A 233 -28.58 19.71 8.16
CA TRP A 233 -29.85 19.06 7.92
C TRP A 233 -30.17 18.11 9.06
N LEU A 234 -31.19 18.43 9.85
CA LEU A 234 -31.69 17.59 10.92
C LEU A 234 -32.84 16.73 10.37
N ASN A 235 -32.50 15.60 9.78
CA ASN A 235 -33.47 14.66 9.25
C ASN A 235 -34.14 13.88 10.38
N GLY A 236 -35.47 13.74 10.31
CA GLY A 236 -36.21 12.78 11.11
C GLY A 236 -35.92 11.33 10.71
N TYR A 237 -36.46 10.37 11.44
CA TYR A 237 -36.24 8.92 11.23
C TYR A 237 -36.73 8.38 9.86
N GLN A 238 -37.41 9.18 9.04
CA GLN A 238 -38.11 8.73 7.82
C GLN A 238 -37.61 9.34 6.50
N ASN A 239 -36.39 9.90 6.43
CA ASN A 239 -35.82 10.50 5.22
C ASN A 239 -36.68 11.61 4.57
N GLU A 240 -37.55 12.26 5.32
CA GLU A 240 -38.34 13.38 4.83
C GLU A 240 -37.44 14.62 4.67
N THR A 241 -37.65 15.33 3.58
CA THR A 241 -36.93 16.59 3.34
C THR A 241 -37.44 17.66 4.33
N PRO A 242 -36.55 18.28 5.13
CA PRO A 242 -36.95 19.30 6.08
C PRO A 242 -37.70 20.46 5.37
N THR A 243 -38.83 20.83 5.91
CA THR A 243 -39.69 21.91 5.39
C THR A 243 -39.35 23.28 5.95
N ASP A 244 -38.76 23.30 7.14
CA ASP A 244 -38.46 24.52 7.88
C ASP A 244 -36.94 24.79 7.91
N SER A 245 -36.57 26.04 8.07
CA SER A 245 -35.17 26.44 8.24
C SER A 245 -35.03 27.62 9.19
N ILE A 246 -33.94 27.69 9.91
CA ILE A 246 -33.58 28.83 10.74
C ILE A 246 -32.11 29.20 10.50
N ARG A 247 -31.84 30.49 10.41
CA ARG A 247 -30.48 31.00 10.37
C ARG A 247 -30.03 31.36 11.79
N TYR A 248 -28.94 30.79 12.20
CA TYR A 248 -28.29 31.09 13.49
C TYR A 248 -26.84 31.46 13.26
N LYS A 249 -26.49 32.75 13.46
CA LYS A 249 -25.23 33.35 13.05
C LYS A 249 -24.99 33.14 11.55
N ASP A 250 -23.90 32.43 11.19
CA ASP A 250 -23.45 32.10 9.85
C ASP A 250 -23.81 30.67 9.42
N LEU A 251 -24.73 30.03 10.17
CA LEU A 251 -25.18 28.66 9.94
C LEU A 251 -26.67 28.64 9.54
N THR A 252 -27.02 27.84 8.53
CA THR A 252 -28.41 27.52 8.19
C THR A 252 -28.74 26.12 8.71
N ILE A 253 -29.81 26.02 9.51
CA ILE A 253 -30.27 24.74 10.08
C ILE A 253 -31.61 24.42 9.45
N HIS A 254 -31.68 23.29 8.72
CA HIS A 254 -32.91 22.76 8.14
C HIS A 254 -33.50 21.69 9.07
N TYR A 255 -34.79 21.78 9.37
CA TYR A 255 -35.47 20.84 10.28
C TYR A 255 -36.93 20.65 9.85
N GLU A 256 -37.62 19.70 10.46
CA GLU A 256 -39.04 19.45 10.25
C GLU A 256 -39.82 19.72 11.54
N GLY A 257 -40.90 20.53 11.42
CA GLY A 257 -41.78 20.82 12.52
C GLY A 257 -41.14 21.62 13.64
N LYS A 258 -40.93 21.00 14.82
CA LYS A 258 -40.36 21.67 15.98
C LYS A 258 -38.88 21.38 16.14
N LEU A 259 -38.03 22.39 16.14
CA LEU A 259 -36.60 22.26 16.40
C LEU A 259 -36.35 21.74 17.85
N ARG A 260 -35.89 20.53 17.96
CA ARG A 260 -35.67 19.82 19.25
C ARG A 260 -34.32 20.16 19.91
N VAL A 261 -33.38 20.66 19.14
CA VAL A 261 -32.02 21.00 19.58
C VAL A 261 -31.81 22.50 19.48
N ARG A 262 -31.27 23.13 20.52
CA ARG A 262 -30.97 24.56 20.46
C ARG A 262 -29.92 24.85 19.38
N PRO A 263 -30.13 25.87 18.51
CA PRO A 263 -29.15 26.24 17.48
C PRO A 263 -27.73 26.48 18.00
N SER A 264 -27.60 27.02 19.20
CA SER A 264 -26.32 27.25 19.85
C SER A 264 -25.56 25.96 20.15
N VAL A 265 -26.25 24.85 20.44
CA VAL A 265 -25.62 23.55 20.69
C VAL A 265 -25.03 23.00 19.38
N ILE A 266 -25.80 23.10 18.29
CA ILE A 266 -25.33 22.69 16.96
C ILE A 266 -24.10 23.52 16.56
N TYR A 267 -24.20 24.84 16.68
CA TYR A 267 -23.11 25.75 16.35
C TYR A 267 -21.82 25.48 17.13
N ASN A 268 -21.93 25.22 18.44
CA ASN A 268 -20.78 24.95 19.28
C ASN A 268 -20.17 23.56 19.11
N ARG A 269 -20.89 22.65 18.43
CA ARG A 269 -20.38 21.30 18.11
C ARG A 269 -19.70 21.23 16.75
N LEU A 270 -19.79 22.25 15.92
CA LEU A 270 -19.07 22.32 14.65
C LEU A 270 -17.62 22.74 14.93
N TYR A 271 -16.70 21.93 14.45
CA TYR A 271 -15.25 22.18 14.54
C TYR A 271 -14.73 23.13 13.47
N PHE A 272 -15.60 23.60 12.55
CA PHE A 272 -15.26 24.50 11.46
C PHE A 272 -16.39 25.50 11.23
N LYS A 273 -16.06 26.68 10.68
CA LYS A 273 -17.01 27.77 10.45
C LYS A 273 -16.87 28.32 9.02
N PRO A 274 -17.94 28.95 8.47
CA PRO A 274 -17.88 29.64 7.19
C PRO A 274 -16.74 30.67 7.16
N GLY A 275 -16.05 30.77 6.03
CA GLY A 275 -14.94 31.69 5.83
C GLY A 275 -13.59 31.21 6.36
N GLU A 276 -13.53 30.19 7.21
CA GLU A 276 -12.28 29.59 7.66
C GLU A 276 -11.58 28.84 6.52
N LEU A 277 -10.25 28.73 6.61
CA LEU A 277 -9.50 27.88 5.70
C LEU A 277 -9.90 26.41 5.91
N TYR A 278 -10.02 25.67 4.83
CA TYR A 278 -10.22 24.24 4.91
C TYR A 278 -9.11 23.60 5.76
N ASN A 279 -9.50 22.71 6.63
CA ASN A 279 -8.60 21.94 7.46
C ASN A 279 -9.09 20.48 7.54
N GLN A 280 -8.28 19.55 7.03
CA GLN A 280 -8.64 18.13 6.99
C GLN A 280 -8.86 17.53 8.39
N ARG A 281 -8.12 17.99 9.41
CA ARG A 281 -8.27 17.48 10.79
C ARG A 281 -9.54 17.94 11.47
N ALA A 282 -10.19 18.98 10.95
CA ALA A 282 -11.44 19.51 11.50
C ALA A 282 -12.69 18.81 10.92
N GLN A 283 -12.53 17.92 9.95
CA GLN A 283 -13.59 17.07 9.40
C GLN A 283 -13.71 15.78 10.18
#